data_c1ab3a204d4f7d572a5ea0b31664caac
#
_entry.id   c1ab3a204d4f7d572a5ea0b31664caac
#
_cell.length_a   1.000
_cell.length_b   1.000
_cell.length_c   1.000
_cell.angle_alpha   90.00
_cell.angle_beta   90.00
_cell.angle_gamma   90.00
#
_symmetry.space_group_name_H-M   'P 1'
#
loop_
_entity.id
_entity.type
_entity.pdbx_description
1 polymer ?
#
loop_
_entity_poly.entity_id
_entity_poly.type
_entity_poly.pdbx_seq_one_letter_code
_entity_poly.pdbx_strand_id
1 'polypeptide(L)' 'MNRTALPVSMARSNFSDLLNEVLIYGERVVLERHGKPVAALVSVADLERLEALHAEEGKGPQA' A
#
# COMPACT_ATOMS: atom_id res chain seq x y z
N MET A 1 6.68 7.97 8.23
CA MET A 1 6.43 6.92 7.28
C MET A 1 6.36 7.48 5.89
N ASN A 2 7.09 6.92 4.97
CA ASN A 2 7.18 7.47 3.64
C ASN A 2 6.10 6.95 2.71
N ARG A 3 5.75 7.77 1.76
CA ARG A 3 4.74 7.39 0.80
C ARG A 3 5.23 7.76 -0.58
N THR A 4 5.18 6.80 -1.48
CA THR A 4 5.63 6.97 -2.85
C THR A 4 4.48 6.66 -3.78
N ALA A 5 4.32 7.42 -4.84
CA ALA A 5 3.28 7.17 -5.82
C ALA A 5 3.91 6.93 -7.18
N LEU A 6 3.44 5.92 -7.88
CA LEU A 6 3.94 5.63 -9.21
C LEU A 6 2.91 4.85 -10.01
N PRO A 7 3.05 4.87 -11.35
CA PRO A 7 2.10 4.15 -12.21
C PRO A 7 2.20 2.65 -12.01
N VAL A 8 1.08 1.97 -12.21
CA VAL A 8 1.03 0.51 -12.10
C VAL A 8 2.05 -0.16 -13.00
N SER A 9 2.23 0.35 -14.22
CA SER A 9 3.17 -0.25 -15.15
C SER A 9 4.60 -0.21 -14.61
N MET A 10 4.95 0.89 -13.94
CA MET A 10 6.27 1.01 -13.37
C MET A 10 6.43 0.09 -12.18
N ALA A 11 5.40 -0.03 -11.36
CA ALA A 11 5.42 -0.95 -10.23
C ALA A 11 5.61 -2.38 -10.69
N ARG A 12 4.98 -2.73 -11.81
CA ARG A 12 5.10 -4.08 -12.34
C ARG A 12 6.53 -4.37 -12.75
N SER A 13 7.18 -3.42 -13.40
CA SER A 13 8.54 -3.61 -13.85
C SER A 13 9.53 -3.73 -12.71
N ASN A 14 9.27 -3.08 -11.59
CA ASN A 14 10.20 -3.04 -10.48
C ASN A 14 9.63 -3.65 -9.21
N PHE A 15 8.80 -4.66 -9.37
CA PHE A 15 8.04 -5.18 -8.24
C PHE A 15 8.91 -5.69 -7.09
N SER A 16 9.97 -6.43 -7.42
CA SER A 16 10.84 -6.96 -6.37
C SER A 16 11.49 -5.85 -5.56
N ASP A 17 11.93 -4.79 -6.24
CA ASP A 17 12.54 -3.67 -5.55
C ASP A 17 11.52 -2.95 -4.69
N LEU A 18 10.31 -2.77 -5.19
CA LEU A 18 9.26 -2.13 -4.42
C LEU A 18 8.92 -2.95 -3.18
N LEU A 19 8.87 -4.25 -3.33
CA LEU A 19 8.57 -5.11 -2.21
C LEU A 19 9.62 -4.95 -1.13
N ASN A 20 10.89 -4.88 -1.50
CA ASN A 20 11.96 -4.68 -0.55
C ASN A 20 11.82 -3.33 0.17
N GLU A 21 11.45 -2.29 -0.56
CA GLU A 21 11.26 -0.98 0.04
C GLU A 21 10.16 -1.03 1.08
N VAL A 22 9.07 -1.70 0.76
CA VAL A 22 7.96 -1.82 1.68
C VAL A 22 8.35 -2.62 2.92
N LEU A 23 9.06 -3.74 2.70
CA LEU A 23 9.39 -4.65 3.80
C LEU A 23 10.49 -4.09 4.70
N ILE A 24 11.51 -3.51 4.11
CA ILE A 24 12.67 -3.07 4.87
C ILE A 24 12.49 -1.68 5.46
N TYR A 25 11.93 -0.77 4.67
CA TYR A 25 11.85 0.62 5.09
C TYR A 25 10.45 1.06 5.53
N GLY A 26 9.49 0.17 5.45
CA GLY A 26 8.12 0.51 5.84
C GLY A 26 7.46 1.51 4.92
N GLU A 27 7.93 1.58 3.67
CA GLU A 27 7.35 2.51 2.73
C GLU A 27 5.96 2.08 2.32
N ARG A 28 5.14 3.05 2.00
CA ARG A 28 3.82 2.79 1.45
C ARG A 28 3.84 3.26 0.02
N VAL A 29 3.46 2.38 -0.91
CA VAL A 29 3.52 2.69 -2.32
C VAL A 29 2.11 2.78 -2.88
N VAL A 30 1.75 3.95 -3.39
CA VAL A 30 0.44 4.15 -3.98
C VAL A 30 0.56 3.89 -5.47
N LEU A 31 -0.27 3.02 -5.99
CA LEU A 31 -0.26 2.65 -7.39
C LEU A 31 -1.31 3.47 -8.13
N GLU A 32 -0.91 4.05 -9.25
CA GLU A 32 -1.78 4.94 -10.00
C GLU A 32 -2.04 4.42 -11.39
N ARG A 33 -3.21 4.73 -11.89
CA ARG A 33 -3.59 4.41 -13.26
C ARG A 33 -4.22 5.66 -13.82
N HIS A 34 -3.70 6.14 -14.95
CA HIS A 34 -4.17 7.37 -15.57
C HIS A 34 -4.13 8.54 -14.56
N GLY A 35 -3.07 8.58 -13.78
CA GLY A 35 -2.86 9.67 -12.84
C GLY A 35 -3.71 9.61 -11.58
N LYS A 36 -4.48 8.53 -11.41
CA LYS A 36 -5.37 8.42 -10.25
C LYS A 36 -4.97 7.24 -9.39
N PRO A 37 -4.98 7.39 -8.08
CA PRO A 37 -4.64 6.28 -7.19
C PRO A 37 -5.71 5.21 -7.25
N VAL A 38 -5.29 3.96 -7.47
CA VAL A 38 -6.21 2.84 -7.56
C VAL A 38 -5.91 1.75 -6.55
N ALA A 39 -4.70 1.72 -6.00
CA ALA A 39 -4.33 0.66 -5.07
C ALA A 39 -3.11 1.09 -4.28
N ALA A 40 -2.72 0.30 -3.32
CA ALA A 40 -1.54 0.60 -2.54
C ALA A 40 -0.87 -0.69 -2.12
N LEU A 41 0.46 -0.63 -1.99
CA LEU A 41 1.25 -1.75 -1.55
C LEU A 41 1.78 -1.38 -0.18
N VAL A 42 1.47 -2.17 0.83
CA VAL A 42 1.91 -1.90 2.19
C VAL A 42 2.34 -3.21 2.84
N SER A 43 3.11 -3.11 3.92
CA SER A 43 3.51 -4.30 4.62
C SER A 43 2.31 -4.92 5.34
N VAL A 44 2.42 -6.19 5.67
CA VAL A 44 1.36 -6.86 6.41
C VAL A 44 1.17 -6.20 7.77
N ALA A 45 2.25 -5.73 8.37
CA ALA A 45 2.15 -5.03 9.65
C ALA A 45 1.30 -3.78 9.53
N ASP A 46 1.48 -3.02 8.46
CA ASP A 46 0.68 -1.83 8.22
C ASP A 46 -0.77 -2.21 7.97
N LEU A 47 -0.99 -3.26 7.19
CA LEU A 47 -2.34 -3.71 6.90
C LEU A 47 -3.06 -4.10 8.18
N GLU A 48 -2.39 -4.83 9.05
CA GLU A 48 -2.99 -5.25 10.31
C GLU A 48 -3.33 -4.06 11.19
N ARG A 49 -2.48 -3.05 11.16
CA ARG A 49 -2.74 -1.85 11.91
C ARG A 49 -3.98 -1.13 11.40
N LEU A 50 -4.14 -1.06 10.09
CA LEU A 50 -5.31 -0.45 9.50
C LEU A 50 -6.57 -1.26 9.81
N GLU A 51 -6.45 -2.57 9.77
CA GLU A 51 -7.59 -3.43 10.08
C GLU A 51 -8.02 -3.27 11.53
N ALA A 52 -7.06 -3.11 12.42
CA ALA A 52 -7.37 -2.90 13.82
C ALA A 52 -8.10 -1.60 14.04
N LEU A 53 -7.71 -0.55 13.33
CA LEU A 53 -8.39 0.73 13.42
C LEU A 53 -9.82 0.63 12.92
N HIS A 54 -10.02 -0.09 11.82
CA HIS A 54 -11.35 -0.26 11.29
C HIS A 54 -12.23 -1.07 12.24
N ALA A 55 -11.65 -2.08 12.87
CA ALA A 55 -12.40 -2.87 13.83
C ALA A 55 -12.86 -2.03 15.01
N GLU A 56 -12.01 -1.10 15.43
CA GLU A 56 -12.37 -0.24 16.54
C GLU A 56 -13.48 0.72 16.16
N GLU A 57 -13.56 1.10 14.93
CA GLU A 57 -14.61 1.98 14.48
C GLU A 57 -15.93 1.25 14.32
N GLY A 58 -15.88 -0.08 14.46
CA GLY A 58 -17.11 -0.84 14.41
C GLY A 58 -17.65 -1.05 13.03
N LYS A 59 -16.86 -0.77 12.00
CA LYS A 59 -17.40 -0.89 10.80
C LYS A 59 -16.71 -1.65 9.96
N GLY A 60 -16.99 -2.53 9.63
CA GLY A 60 -16.34 -3.33 8.78
C GLY A 60 -16.44 -2.98 7.45
N PRO A 61 -15.95 -3.24 6.64
CA PRO A 61 -16.06 -2.96 5.45
C PRO A 61 -16.36 -3.83 4.58
N GLN A 62 -16.39 -3.99 4.12
CA GLN A 62 -16.49 -4.47 3.49
C GLN A 62 -16.24 -5.05 2.61
N ALA A 63 -16.18 -5.25 2.11
CA ALA A 63 -15.92 -5.77 1.13
C ALA A 63 -15.85 -6.33 0.60
#